data_4f7f700eaa0deb75c8bc1d52c1e7a3aa
#
_entry.id   4f7f700eaa0deb75c8bc1d52c1e7a3aa
#
_cell.length_a   1.000
_cell.length_b   1.000
_cell.length_c   1.000
_cell.angle_alpha   90.00
_cell.angle_beta   90.00
_cell.angle_gamma   90.00
#
_symmetry.space_group_name_H-M   'P 1'
#
loop_
_entity.id
_entity.type
_entity.pdbx_description
1 polymer ?
#
loop_
_entity_poly.entity_id
_entity_poly.type
_entity_poly.pdbx_seq_one_letter_code
_entity_poly.pdbx_strand_id
1 'polypeptide(L)'
;MRLLLVAAALQVGAFSPSGDGRPPSRLHAEDKPKDPIVDAPGWSRVKALLDRLPVFTVANEQGQPLQYEADGKPLALLYADVDAAKSELKSAKEEHPSLGLDIVPMGLGEAFQLHRKGDAVLIPSQDSMEAAGAPKGASPLGQELPLFACMEMAVQGEDGKPVLPLFLDRGEAQQAIEDAMAADDGDAKLEIVGLSLHKALEQLVSQESSAFSFVPPASSLAHIQSYLENSGGVGVNTSPPS
;
A
#
# COMPACT_ATOMS: atom_id res chain seq x y z
N MET A 1 2.94 4.21 -22.63
CA MET A 1 3.85 3.63 -21.64
C MET A 1 4.31 2.27 -22.21
N ARG A 2 5.60 2.03 -22.38
CA ARG A 2 6.10 0.76 -22.91
C ARG A 2 6.38 -0.19 -21.74
N LEU A 3 5.82 -1.39 -21.80
CA LEU A 3 6.11 -2.47 -20.86
C LEU A 3 7.49 -3.04 -21.14
N LEU A 4 8.35 -3.12 -20.12
CA LEU A 4 9.63 -3.80 -20.20
C LEU A 4 9.64 -4.96 -19.20
N LEU A 5 9.69 -6.18 -19.71
CA LEU A 5 9.91 -7.37 -18.91
C LEU A 5 11.41 -7.52 -18.66
N VAL A 6 11.89 -7.11 -17.48
CA VAL A 6 13.28 -7.37 -17.08
C VAL A 6 13.33 -8.68 -16.29
N ALA A 7 13.66 -9.75 -16.96
CA ALA A 7 14.10 -10.99 -16.30
C ALA A 7 15.48 -10.73 -15.69
N ALA A 8 15.55 -10.52 -14.38
CA ALA A 8 16.81 -10.45 -13.65
C ALA A 8 17.46 -11.84 -13.61
N ALA A 9 18.31 -12.14 -14.57
CA ALA A 9 19.20 -13.29 -14.50
C ALA A 9 20.27 -13.03 -13.45
N LEU A 10 20.20 -13.74 -12.33
CA LEU A 10 21.30 -13.83 -11.36
C LEU A 10 22.50 -14.49 -12.03
N GLN A 11 23.44 -13.70 -12.53
CA GLN A 11 24.77 -14.20 -12.89
C GLN A 11 25.59 -14.41 -11.61
N VAL A 12 25.75 -15.64 -11.23
CA VAL A 12 26.78 -16.07 -10.27
C VAL A 12 28.15 -15.90 -10.97
N GLY A 13 28.78 -14.77 -10.72
CA GLY A 13 30.15 -14.51 -11.16
C GLY A 13 31.14 -15.27 -10.30
N ALA A 14 31.91 -16.19 -10.94
CA ALA A 14 33.00 -16.87 -10.31
C ALA A 14 34.09 -15.89 -9.88
N PHE A 15 34.49 -16.00 -8.62
CA PHE A 15 35.57 -15.24 -7.98
C PHE A 15 36.91 -15.78 -8.42
N SER A 16 37.72 -14.97 -9.12
CA SER A 16 39.16 -15.22 -9.30
C SER A 16 39.96 -14.29 -8.42
N PRO A 17 40.87 -14.82 -7.60
CA PRO A 17 41.70 -13.96 -6.75
C PRO A 17 42.99 -13.57 -7.51
N SER A 18 43.21 -12.29 -7.75
CA SER A 18 44.56 -11.76 -7.98
C SER A 18 44.76 -10.54 -7.08
N GLY A 19 45.83 -10.63 -6.29
CA GLY A 19 46.13 -9.70 -5.26
C GLY A 19 46.68 -8.36 -5.75
N ASP A 20 46.39 -7.33 -5.00
CA ASP A 20 47.33 -6.28 -4.62
C ASP A 20 46.82 -5.58 -3.35
N GLY A 21 47.58 -5.70 -2.32
CA GLY A 21 47.24 -5.22 -0.95
C GLY A 21 47.34 -3.70 -0.80
N ARG A 22 46.28 -2.99 -1.22
CA ARG A 22 45.97 -1.66 -0.69
C ARG A 22 44.59 -1.70 -0.04
N PRO A 23 44.44 -1.25 1.23
CA PRO A 23 43.11 -1.13 1.78
C PRO A 23 42.31 -0.12 0.92
N PRO A 24 41.10 -0.44 0.46
CA PRO A 24 40.29 0.54 -0.22
C PRO A 24 40.02 1.68 0.78
N SER A 25 40.41 2.89 0.38
CA SER A 25 39.97 4.12 1.04
C SER A 25 38.46 3.99 1.23
N ARG A 26 37.98 4.17 2.47
CA ARG A 26 36.54 4.27 2.76
C ARG A 26 35.99 5.37 1.86
N LEU A 27 35.43 5.00 0.71
CA LEU A 27 34.51 5.82 -0.01
C LEU A 27 33.40 6.14 1.00
N HIS A 28 33.27 7.41 1.32
CA HIS A 28 32.13 7.92 2.07
C HIS A 28 30.90 7.41 1.32
N ALA A 29 30.14 6.53 1.97
CA ALA A 29 28.78 6.27 1.54
C ALA A 29 28.13 7.65 1.53
N GLU A 30 27.76 8.15 0.35
CA GLU A 30 27.00 9.37 0.24
C GLU A 30 25.75 9.14 1.11
N ASP A 31 25.64 9.89 2.21
CA ASP A 31 24.50 9.85 3.11
C ASP A 31 23.29 10.29 2.26
N LYS A 32 22.53 9.32 1.78
CA LYS A 32 21.25 9.62 1.14
C LYS A 32 20.44 10.46 2.12
N PRO A 33 19.86 11.58 1.67
CA PRO A 33 19.03 12.39 2.54
C PRO A 33 17.95 11.51 3.17
N LYS A 34 17.85 11.56 4.50
CA LYS A 34 16.87 10.76 5.26
C LYS A 34 15.47 11.18 4.87
N ASP A 35 14.63 10.20 4.62
CA ASP A 35 13.21 10.45 4.38
C ASP A 35 12.52 10.83 5.70
N PRO A 36 11.80 11.96 5.77
CA PRO A 36 11.22 12.47 7.01
C PRO A 36 10.16 11.54 7.63
N ILE A 37 9.61 10.60 6.86
CA ILE A 37 8.57 9.67 7.31
C ILE A 37 9.18 8.29 7.58
N VAL A 38 9.77 7.64 6.55
CA VAL A 38 10.20 6.24 6.67
C VAL A 38 11.48 6.06 7.51
N ASP A 39 12.27 7.12 7.68
CA ASP A 39 13.44 7.13 8.57
C ASP A 39 13.13 7.74 9.95
N ALA A 40 11.89 8.13 10.23
CA ALA A 40 11.46 8.66 11.52
C ALA A 40 11.42 7.56 12.60
N PRO A 41 11.73 7.87 13.88
CA PRO A 41 11.67 6.89 14.96
C PRO A 41 10.30 6.21 15.12
N GLY A 42 9.21 6.93 14.83
CA GLY A 42 7.84 6.41 14.90
C GLY A 42 7.42 5.52 13.73
N TRP A 43 8.23 5.41 12.68
CA TRP A 43 7.85 4.70 11.46
C TRP A 43 7.48 3.24 11.68
N SER A 44 8.27 2.48 12.45
CA SER A 44 7.99 1.05 12.68
C SER A 44 6.59 0.80 13.24
N ARG A 45 6.14 1.67 14.15
CA ARG A 45 4.79 1.60 14.74
C ARG A 45 3.72 1.94 13.69
N VAL A 46 3.93 3.02 12.95
CA VAL A 46 2.99 3.47 11.90
C VAL A 46 2.93 2.45 10.76
N LYS A 47 4.07 1.90 10.34
CA LYS A 47 4.14 0.83 9.34
C LYS A 47 3.29 -0.37 9.74
N ALA A 48 3.39 -0.82 11.00
CA ALA A 48 2.60 -1.96 11.48
C ALA A 48 1.07 -1.71 11.43
N LEU A 49 0.63 -0.47 11.59
CA LEU A 49 -0.78 -0.10 11.39
C LEU A 49 -1.16 -0.10 9.90
N LEU A 50 -0.31 0.47 9.05
CA LEU A 50 -0.53 0.51 7.60
C LEU A 50 -0.48 -0.88 6.96
N ASP A 51 0.33 -1.80 7.47
CA ASP A 51 0.43 -3.16 6.92
C ASP A 51 -0.86 -3.99 7.11
N ARG A 52 -1.79 -3.51 7.92
CA ARG A 52 -3.16 -4.06 8.02
C ARG A 52 -4.05 -3.65 6.83
N LEU A 53 -3.66 -2.62 6.09
CA LEU A 53 -4.36 -2.16 4.89
C LEU A 53 -3.76 -2.85 3.66
N PRO A 54 -4.54 -3.66 2.95
CA PRO A 54 -4.06 -4.28 1.73
C PRO A 54 -4.02 -3.28 0.58
N VAL A 55 -2.95 -3.34 -0.19
CA VAL A 55 -2.85 -2.82 -1.55
C VAL A 55 -2.48 -3.97 -2.48
N PHE A 56 -2.65 -3.81 -3.77
CA PHE A 56 -2.59 -4.90 -4.73
C PHE A 56 -1.63 -4.58 -5.88
N THR A 57 -0.94 -5.60 -6.34
CA THR A 57 -0.11 -5.52 -7.55
C THR A 57 -0.39 -6.69 -8.46
N VAL A 58 -0.19 -6.52 -9.76
CA VAL A 58 -0.17 -7.63 -10.70
C VAL A 58 1.22 -8.21 -10.71
N ALA A 59 1.34 -9.52 -10.46
CA ALA A 59 2.62 -10.22 -10.38
C ALA A 59 2.58 -11.54 -11.14
N ASN A 60 3.76 -12.08 -11.44
CA ASN A 60 3.89 -13.42 -12.03
C ASN A 60 3.78 -14.52 -10.94
N GLU A 61 3.83 -15.79 -11.36
CA GLU A 61 3.77 -16.96 -10.47
C GLU A 61 4.87 -17.00 -9.40
N GLN A 62 5.97 -16.29 -9.60
CA GLN A 62 7.06 -16.17 -8.64
C GLN A 62 6.84 -15.00 -7.65
N GLY A 63 5.71 -14.31 -7.73
CA GLY A 63 5.38 -13.15 -6.90
C GLY A 63 6.16 -11.87 -7.29
N GLN A 64 6.77 -11.84 -8.46
CA GLN A 64 7.47 -10.66 -8.95
C GLN A 64 6.47 -9.71 -9.61
N PRO A 65 6.34 -8.45 -9.13
CA PRO A 65 5.45 -7.46 -9.71
C PRO A 65 5.79 -7.19 -11.18
N LEU A 66 4.76 -6.98 -11.99
CA LEU A 66 4.94 -6.39 -13.31
C LEU A 66 5.59 -5.01 -13.16
N GLN A 67 6.61 -4.78 -13.98
CA GLN A 67 7.34 -3.52 -13.97
C GLN A 67 7.02 -2.73 -15.23
N TYR A 68 6.79 -1.45 -15.05
CA TYR A 68 6.53 -0.48 -16.10
C TYR A 68 7.73 0.45 -16.20
N GLU A 69 8.12 0.81 -17.40
CA GLU A 69 9.20 1.78 -17.59
C GLU A 69 8.65 3.20 -17.47
N ALA A 70 9.21 3.97 -16.53
CA ALA A 70 9.00 5.39 -16.42
C ALA A 70 10.37 6.07 -16.28
N ASP A 71 10.67 7.01 -17.17
CA ASP A 71 11.95 7.74 -17.19
C ASP A 71 13.20 6.83 -17.17
N GLY A 72 13.13 5.70 -17.86
CA GLY A 72 14.22 4.72 -17.95
C GLY A 72 14.42 3.87 -16.69
N LYS A 73 13.47 3.91 -15.75
CA LYS A 73 13.49 3.07 -14.53
C LYS A 73 12.31 2.14 -14.49
N PRO A 74 12.52 0.87 -14.06
CA PRO A 74 11.42 -0.04 -13.81
C PRO A 74 10.70 0.36 -12.52
N LEU A 75 9.36 0.44 -12.58
CA LEU A 75 8.49 0.77 -11.45
C LEU A 75 7.37 -0.27 -11.34
N ALA A 76 7.08 -0.74 -10.12
CA ALA A 76 5.89 -1.51 -9.85
C ALA A 76 4.67 -0.58 -9.64
N LEU A 77 3.50 -1.00 -10.09
CA LEU A 77 2.25 -0.31 -9.80
C LEU A 77 1.53 -1.02 -8.64
N LEU A 78 1.17 -0.25 -7.62
CA LEU A 78 0.55 -0.71 -6.39
C LEU A 78 -0.81 -0.02 -6.23
N TYR A 79 -1.88 -0.76 -6.40
CA TYR A 79 -3.24 -0.26 -6.43
C TYR A 79 -3.86 -0.28 -5.03
N ALA A 80 -4.38 0.84 -4.58
CA ALA A 80 -5.14 0.93 -3.32
C ALA A 80 -6.52 0.27 -3.42
N ASP A 81 -7.02 0.12 -4.64
CA ASP A 81 -8.30 -0.49 -4.96
C ASP A 81 -8.10 -1.82 -5.73
N VAL A 82 -8.75 -2.87 -5.26
CA VAL A 82 -8.69 -4.20 -5.86
C VAL A 82 -9.33 -4.26 -7.25
N ASP A 83 -10.36 -3.46 -7.53
CA ASP A 83 -11.02 -3.48 -8.83
C ASP A 83 -10.19 -2.78 -9.90
N ALA A 84 -9.42 -1.75 -9.51
CA ALA A 84 -8.40 -1.17 -10.37
C ALA A 84 -7.29 -2.19 -10.69
N ALA A 85 -6.83 -2.97 -9.70
CA ALA A 85 -5.87 -4.05 -9.92
C ALA A 85 -6.41 -5.16 -10.82
N LYS A 86 -7.70 -5.53 -10.69
CA LYS A 86 -8.37 -6.50 -11.59
C LYS A 86 -8.43 -6.00 -13.03
N SER A 87 -8.71 -4.72 -13.21
CA SER A 87 -8.74 -4.09 -14.54
C SER A 87 -7.36 -4.14 -15.20
N GLU A 88 -6.31 -3.83 -14.43
CA GLU A 88 -4.94 -3.95 -14.89
C GLU A 88 -4.56 -5.39 -15.21
N LEU A 89 -4.88 -6.35 -14.34
CA LEU A 89 -4.64 -7.77 -14.58
C LEU A 89 -5.26 -8.23 -15.89
N LYS A 90 -6.49 -7.78 -16.19
CA LYS A 90 -7.16 -8.13 -17.44
C LYS A 90 -6.39 -7.61 -18.65
N SER A 91 -6.00 -6.33 -18.65
CA SER A 91 -5.20 -5.72 -19.72
C SER A 91 -3.85 -6.41 -19.88
N ALA A 92 -3.16 -6.68 -18.78
CA ALA A 92 -1.87 -7.35 -18.78
C ALA A 92 -1.93 -8.79 -19.33
N LYS A 93 -3.01 -9.54 -19.04
CA LYS A 93 -3.24 -10.88 -19.59
C LYS A 93 -3.55 -10.87 -21.11
N GLU A 94 -4.22 -9.83 -21.59
CA GLU A 94 -4.46 -9.63 -23.02
C GLU A 94 -3.16 -9.33 -23.78
N GLU A 95 -2.28 -8.51 -23.19
CA GLU A 95 -0.98 -8.16 -23.79
C GLU A 95 0.06 -9.28 -23.67
N HIS A 96 0.01 -10.04 -22.56
CA HIS A 96 0.99 -11.08 -22.21
C HIS A 96 0.32 -12.40 -21.83
N PRO A 97 -0.37 -13.09 -22.77
CA PRO A 97 -1.17 -14.28 -22.46
C PRO A 97 -0.34 -15.48 -21.99
N SER A 98 0.96 -15.48 -22.24
CA SER A 98 1.88 -16.55 -21.81
C SER A 98 2.38 -16.39 -20.38
N LEU A 99 2.14 -15.25 -19.72
CA LEU A 99 2.53 -15.03 -18.35
C LEU A 99 1.43 -15.49 -17.41
N GLY A 100 1.80 -16.29 -16.42
CA GLY A 100 0.92 -16.67 -15.31
C GLY A 100 0.76 -15.50 -14.35
N LEU A 101 -0.07 -14.50 -14.75
CA LEU A 101 -0.27 -13.30 -13.95
C LEU A 101 -1.44 -13.45 -12.98
N ASP A 102 -1.26 -12.92 -11.77
CA ASP A 102 -2.31 -12.84 -10.76
C ASP A 102 -2.18 -11.57 -9.91
N ILE A 103 -3.20 -11.29 -9.11
CA ILE A 103 -3.19 -10.18 -8.15
C ILE A 103 -2.59 -10.65 -6.84
N VAL A 104 -1.54 -9.96 -6.39
CA VAL A 104 -0.86 -10.26 -5.12
C VAL A 104 -1.11 -9.10 -4.15
N PRO A 105 -1.66 -9.38 -2.96
CA PRO A 105 -1.80 -8.37 -1.92
C PRO A 105 -0.48 -8.13 -1.19
N MET A 106 -0.28 -6.89 -0.76
CA MET A 106 0.80 -6.50 0.16
C MET A 106 0.29 -5.44 1.14
N GLY A 107 0.99 -5.26 2.28
CA GLY A 107 0.63 -4.21 3.24
C GLY A 107 0.97 -2.81 2.72
N LEU A 108 0.09 -1.83 2.97
CA LEU A 108 0.30 -0.44 2.55
C LEU A 108 1.58 0.16 3.14
N GLY A 109 2.01 -0.26 4.32
CA GLY A 109 3.26 0.22 4.94
C GLY A 109 4.49 -0.16 4.11
N GLU A 110 4.58 -1.41 3.63
CA GLU A 110 5.62 -1.85 2.73
C GLU A 110 5.52 -1.14 1.37
N ALA A 111 4.31 -1.05 0.83
CA ALA A 111 4.03 -0.36 -0.42
C ALA A 111 4.46 1.12 -0.39
N PHE A 112 4.14 1.81 0.71
CA PHE A 112 4.56 3.20 0.92
C PHE A 112 6.09 3.34 0.99
N GLN A 113 6.77 2.39 1.64
CA GLN A 113 8.22 2.38 1.72
C GLN A 113 8.88 2.20 0.35
N LEU A 114 8.35 1.30 -0.51
CA LEU A 114 8.78 1.13 -1.89
C LEU A 114 8.53 2.40 -2.72
N HIS A 115 7.36 3.01 -2.54
CA HIS A 115 7.02 4.27 -3.19
C HIS A 115 8.00 5.39 -2.83
N ARG A 116 8.35 5.54 -1.55
CA ARG A 116 9.32 6.55 -1.08
C ARG A 116 10.74 6.30 -1.59
N LYS A 117 11.11 5.05 -1.86
CA LYS A 117 12.40 4.70 -2.48
C LYS A 117 12.42 4.96 -4.00
N GLY A 118 11.27 5.17 -4.61
CA GLY A 118 11.11 5.33 -6.06
C GLY A 118 11.14 4.00 -6.81
N ASP A 119 10.85 2.88 -6.12
CA ASP A 119 10.79 1.52 -6.71
C ASP A 119 9.36 1.15 -7.14
N ALA A 120 8.37 1.88 -6.66
CA ALA A 120 6.97 1.66 -6.96
C ALA A 120 6.16 2.97 -6.99
N VAL A 121 4.96 2.90 -7.58
CA VAL A 121 3.97 3.98 -7.57
C VAL A 121 2.70 3.48 -6.91
N LEU A 122 2.21 4.22 -5.91
CA LEU A 122 0.89 4.00 -5.31
C LEU A 122 -0.17 4.63 -6.23
N ILE A 123 -1.19 3.84 -6.55
CA ILE A 123 -2.28 4.24 -7.44
C ILE A 123 -3.58 4.30 -6.62
N PRO A 124 -4.13 5.49 -6.37
CA PRO A 124 -5.44 5.63 -5.73
C PRO A 124 -6.57 5.18 -6.67
N SER A 125 -7.74 4.89 -6.13
CA SER A 125 -8.93 4.68 -6.95
C SER A 125 -9.38 5.98 -7.59
N GLN A 126 -9.97 5.88 -8.79
CA GLN A 126 -10.54 7.03 -9.50
C GLN A 126 -11.59 7.74 -8.64
N ASP A 127 -12.50 6.96 -8.04
CA ASP A 127 -13.59 7.47 -7.23
C ASP A 127 -13.10 8.19 -5.96
N SER A 128 -12.08 7.65 -5.29
CA SER A 128 -11.48 8.28 -4.12
C SER A 128 -10.80 9.61 -4.46
N MET A 129 -10.13 9.69 -5.61
CA MET A 129 -9.53 10.95 -6.06
C MET A 129 -10.57 12.02 -6.37
N GLU A 130 -11.61 11.66 -7.14
CA GLU A 130 -12.70 12.57 -7.48
C GLU A 130 -13.43 13.04 -6.20
N ALA A 131 -13.65 12.13 -5.24
CA ALA A 131 -14.23 12.45 -3.95
C ALA A 131 -13.34 13.37 -3.08
N ALA A 132 -12.03 13.33 -3.27
CA ALA A 132 -11.07 14.22 -2.63
C ALA A 132 -10.90 15.57 -3.38
N GLY A 133 -11.63 15.77 -4.49
CA GLY A 133 -11.65 17.03 -5.23
C GLY A 133 -10.80 17.06 -6.51
N ALA A 134 -10.25 15.92 -6.94
CA ALA A 134 -9.60 15.86 -8.24
C ALA A 134 -10.61 16.04 -9.38
N PRO A 135 -10.22 16.64 -10.51
CA PRO A 135 -11.08 16.74 -11.68
C PRO A 135 -11.54 15.36 -12.16
N LYS A 136 -12.79 15.27 -12.63
CA LYS A 136 -13.34 14.03 -13.17
C LYS A 136 -12.48 13.51 -14.33
N GLY A 137 -12.09 12.23 -14.25
CA GLY A 137 -11.23 11.59 -15.24
C GLY A 137 -9.75 11.98 -15.14
N ALA A 138 -9.32 12.62 -14.06
CA ALA A 138 -7.89 12.86 -13.81
C ALA A 138 -7.16 11.52 -13.72
N SER A 139 -5.92 11.45 -14.26
CA SER A 139 -5.10 10.24 -14.17
C SER A 139 -4.74 9.93 -12.72
N PRO A 140 -4.93 8.68 -12.25
CA PRO A 140 -4.51 8.28 -10.90
C PRO A 140 -2.98 8.20 -10.74
N LEU A 141 -2.25 8.11 -11.84
CA LEU A 141 -0.80 7.99 -11.82
C LEU A 141 -0.16 9.29 -11.32
N GLY A 142 0.65 9.20 -10.27
CA GLY A 142 1.33 10.34 -9.67
C GLY A 142 0.46 11.18 -8.73
N GLN A 143 -0.76 10.75 -8.44
CA GLN A 143 -1.62 11.38 -7.44
C GLN A 143 -1.33 10.84 -6.04
N GLU A 144 -1.53 11.68 -5.02
CA GLU A 144 -1.46 11.23 -3.63
C GLU A 144 -2.65 10.35 -3.28
N LEU A 145 -2.44 9.37 -2.40
CA LEU A 145 -3.50 8.54 -1.87
C LEU A 145 -4.35 9.35 -0.88
N PRO A 146 -5.65 9.56 -1.15
CA PRO A 146 -6.53 10.27 -0.22
C PRO A 146 -6.97 9.35 0.91
N LEU A 147 -7.21 9.95 2.07
CA LEU A 147 -7.90 9.37 3.23
C LEU A 147 -9.12 10.20 3.55
N PHE A 148 -10.13 9.56 4.11
CA PHE A 148 -11.38 10.20 4.52
C PHE A 148 -11.62 9.97 6.00
N ALA A 149 -12.07 11.02 6.69
CA ALA A 149 -12.39 10.96 8.10
C ALA A 149 -13.57 11.88 8.42
N CYS A 150 -14.29 11.55 9.48
CA CYS A 150 -15.18 12.49 10.17
C CYS A 150 -14.49 12.87 11.47
N MET A 151 -14.13 14.14 11.63
CA MET A 151 -13.34 14.62 12.77
C MET A 151 -14.10 14.52 14.10
N GLU A 152 -15.42 14.53 14.04
CA GLU A 152 -16.31 14.41 15.19
C GLU A 152 -16.55 12.94 15.60
N MET A 153 -16.18 11.97 14.74
CA MET A 153 -16.39 10.55 14.97
C MET A 153 -15.14 9.91 15.57
N ALA A 154 -15.15 9.66 16.86
CA ALA A 154 -14.12 8.85 17.50
C ALA A 154 -14.68 7.49 17.88
N VAL A 155 -13.92 6.43 17.61
CA VAL A 155 -14.22 5.06 18.04
C VAL A 155 -13.30 4.63 19.18
N GLN A 156 -13.68 3.61 19.93
CA GLN A 156 -12.84 3.07 20.98
C GLN A 156 -11.72 2.23 20.37
N GLY A 157 -10.46 2.64 20.59
CA GLY A 157 -9.29 1.88 20.18
C GLY A 157 -9.04 0.64 21.04
N GLU A 158 -8.06 -0.19 20.63
CA GLU A 158 -7.69 -1.43 21.32
C GLU A 158 -7.23 -1.18 22.79
N ASP A 159 -6.67 -0.02 23.08
CA ASP A 159 -6.24 0.42 24.41
C ASP A 159 -7.34 1.14 25.21
N GLY A 160 -8.56 1.18 24.70
CA GLY A 160 -9.72 1.84 25.30
C GLY A 160 -9.75 3.36 25.11
N LYS A 161 -8.75 3.95 24.44
CA LYS A 161 -8.72 5.38 24.15
C LYS A 161 -9.48 5.70 22.86
N PRO A 162 -10.01 6.92 22.72
CA PRO A 162 -10.63 7.33 21.47
C PRO A 162 -9.61 7.44 20.35
N VAL A 163 -9.94 6.88 19.20
CA VAL A 163 -9.15 6.96 17.95
C VAL A 163 -10.03 7.44 16.81
N LEU A 164 -9.46 8.21 15.90
CA LEU A 164 -10.13 8.66 14.69
C LEU A 164 -9.99 7.61 13.59
N PRO A 165 -11.09 7.05 13.06
CA PRO A 165 -11.00 6.13 11.91
C PRO A 165 -10.66 6.89 10.64
N LEU A 166 -9.71 6.35 9.88
CA LEU A 166 -9.27 6.86 8.58
C LEU A 166 -9.61 5.81 7.52
N PHE A 167 -10.40 6.19 6.54
CA PHE A 167 -10.90 5.33 5.48
C PHE A 167 -10.16 5.60 4.17
N LEU A 168 -9.91 4.58 3.38
CA LEU A 168 -9.40 4.70 2.00
C LEU A 168 -10.50 4.97 0.99
N ASP A 169 -11.76 4.68 1.37
CA ASP A 169 -12.95 4.89 0.55
C ASP A 169 -13.91 5.87 1.22
N ARG A 170 -14.39 6.86 0.44
CA ARG A 170 -15.32 7.89 0.95
C ARG A 170 -16.71 7.31 1.22
N GLY A 171 -17.15 6.36 0.41
CA GLY A 171 -18.47 5.71 0.58
C GLY A 171 -18.53 4.93 1.89
N GLU A 172 -17.44 4.24 2.25
CA GLU A 172 -17.34 3.54 3.54
C GLU A 172 -17.30 4.50 4.73
N ALA A 173 -16.59 5.63 4.60
CA ALA A 173 -16.64 6.69 5.61
C ALA A 173 -18.08 7.24 5.78
N GLN A 174 -18.80 7.43 4.68
CA GLN A 174 -20.19 7.86 4.68
C GLN A 174 -21.11 6.84 5.36
N GLN A 175 -20.94 5.56 5.03
CA GLN A 175 -21.72 4.47 5.65
C GLN A 175 -21.46 4.41 7.16
N ALA A 176 -20.21 4.52 7.60
CA ALA A 176 -19.87 4.53 9.01
C ALA A 176 -20.51 5.69 9.78
N ILE A 177 -20.62 6.86 9.15
CA ILE A 177 -21.34 8.01 9.71
C ILE A 177 -22.84 7.71 9.81
N GLU A 178 -23.46 7.18 8.76
CA GLU A 178 -24.88 6.84 8.75
C GLU A 178 -25.22 5.80 9.83
N ASP A 179 -24.37 4.78 9.99
CA ASP A 179 -24.53 3.78 11.03
C ASP A 179 -24.38 4.37 12.45
N ALA A 180 -23.43 5.29 12.64
CA ALA A 180 -23.26 5.99 13.91
C ALA A 180 -24.45 6.90 14.25
N MET A 181 -24.97 7.64 13.27
CA MET A 181 -26.14 8.49 13.44
C MET A 181 -27.42 7.69 13.70
N ALA A 182 -27.56 6.50 13.11
CA ALA A 182 -28.68 5.62 13.36
C ALA A 182 -28.66 5.03 14.79
N ALA A 183 -27.49 4.93 15.40
CA ALA A 183 -27.31 4.42 16.77
C ALA A 183 -27.47 5.52 17.85
N ASP A 184 -27.36 6.79 17.47
CA ASP A 184 -27.47 7.94 18.38
C ASP A 184 -28.56 8.89 17.88
N ASP A 185 -29.58 9.19 18.69
CA ASP A 185 -30.67 10.13 18.37
C ASP A 185 -30.19 11.62 18.26
N GLY A 186 -28.89 11.82 18.10
CA GLY A 186 -28.25 13.13 18.05
C GLY A 186 -28.42 13.82 16.69
N ASP A 187 -28.71 15.14 16.76
CA ASP A 187 -28.80 16.05 15.59
C ASP A 187 -27.39 16.55 15.14
N ALA A 188 -26.34 15.74 15.35
CA ALA A 188 -24.98 16.10 15.03
C ALA A 188 -24.77 16.17 13.50
N LYS A 189 -24.31 17.33 13.01
CA LYS A 189 -23.94 17.50 11.61
C LYS A 189 -22.52 16.98 11.43
N LEU A 190 -22.39 15.73 10.99
CA LEU A 190 -21.12 15.08 10.73
C LEU A 190 -20.65 15.37 9.30
N GLU A 191 -19.39 15.77 9.13
CA GLU A 191 -18.82 16.12 7.84
C GLU A 191 -17.58 15.25 7.54
N ILE A 192 -17.52 14.70 6.32
CA ILE A 192 -16.35 13.97 5.84
C ILE A 192 -15.34 14.95 5.28
N VAL A 193 -14.12 14.88 5.82
CA VAL A 193 -12.98 15.62 5.30
C VAL A 193 -12.01 14.68 4.58
N GLY A 194 -11.48 15.14 3.44
CA GLY A 194 -10.40 14.47 2.72
C GLY A 194 -9.04 14.97 3.21
N LEU A 195 -8.09 14.06 3.42
CA LEU A 195 -6.71 14.38 3.77
C LEU A 195 -5.76 13.48 2.97
N SER A 196 -4.53 13.95 2.76
CA SER A 196 -3.52 13.15 2.07
C SER A 196 -2.90 12.14 3.04
N LEU A 197 -2.67 10.91 2.57
CA LEU A 197 -1.95 9.88 3.32
C LEU A 197 -0.58 10.41 3.78
N HIS A 198 0.16 11.10 2.90
CA HIS A 198 1.47 11.65 3.21
C HIS A 198 1.42 12.57 4.43
N LYS A 199 0.50 13.55 4.46
CA LYS A 199 0.34 14.49 5.58
C LYS A 199 -0.10 13.80 6.87
N ALA A 200 -0.98 12.79 6.76
CA ALA A 200 -1.38 12.01 7.93
C ALA A 200 -0.17 11.25 8.52
N LEU A 201 0.68 10.67 7.67
CA LEU A 201 1.85 9.94 8.11
C LEU A 201 2.92 10.84 8.74
N GLU A 202 3.17 12.05 8.21
CA GLU A 202 4.08 13.03 8.82
C GLU A 202 3.67 13.34 10.28
N GLN A 203 2.38 13.47 10.54
CA GLN A 203 1.87 13.68 11.89
C GLN A 203 2.02 12.44 12.77
N LEU A 204 1.64 11.27 12.22
CA LEU A 204 1.63 10.01 12.97
C LEU A 204 3.02 9.55 13.41
N VAL A 205 4.06 9.74 12.58
CA VAL A 205 5.43 9.35 12.94
C VAL A 205 6.04 10.23 14.03
N SER A 206 5.52 11.44 14.20
CA SER A 206 5.96 12.39 15.23
C SER A 206 5.25 12.21 16.58
N GLN A 207 4.13 11.48 16.63
CA GLN A 207 3.33 11.29 17.85
C GLN A 207 3.71 9.98 18.55
N GLU A 208 3.66 9.96 19.89
CA GLU A 208 3.94 8.75 20.68
C GLU A 208 2.74 7.79 20.77
N SER A 209 1.51 8.30 20.60
CA SER A 209 0.28 7.50 20.69
C SER A 209 -0.46 7.46 19.36
N SER A 210 -1.11 6.31 19.08
CA SER A 210 -1.99 6.20 17.92
C SER A 210 -3.34 6.84 18.23
N ALA A 211 -3.53 8.08 17.80
CA ALA A 211 -4.84 8.74 17.84
C ALA A 211 -5.72 8.36 16.64
N PHE A 212 -5.25 7.44 15.78
CA PHE A 212 -5.89 7.07 14.53
C PHE A 212 -5.92 5.55 14.37
N SER A 213 -6.96 5.06 13.70
CA SER A 213 -7.04 3.70 13.17
C SER A 213 -7.33 3.74 11.68
N PHE A 214 -6.75 2.81 10.93
CA PHE A 214 -7.02 2.71 9.50
C PHE A 214 -8.07 1.64 9.26
N VAL A 215 -9.04 1.94 8.41
CA VAL A 215 -10.13 1.03 8.04
C VAL A 215 -9.89 0.55 6.61
N PRO A 216 -9.64 -0.76 6.42
CA PRO A 216 -9.45 -1.31 5.08
C PRO A 216 -10.78 -1.38 4.33
N PRO A 217 -10.79 -1.15 2.99
CA PRO A 217 -12.00 -1.30 2.17
C PRO A 217 -12.58 -2.71 2.24
N ALA A 218 -13.90 -2.81 2.34
CA ALA A 218 -14.61 -4.09 2.41
C ALA A 218 -14.35 -4.97 1.17
N SER A 219 -14.28 -4.36 -0.01
CA SER A 219 -13.93 -5.03 -1.27
C SER A 219 -12.54 -5.67 -1.21
N SER A 220 -11.57 -4.98 -0.60
CA SER A 220 -10.21 -5.46 -0.41
C SER A 220 -10.16 -6.65 0.57
N LEU A 221 -10.90 -6.58 1.67
CA LEU A 221 -11.00 -7.69 2.63
C LEU A 221 -11.66 -8.92 2.01
N ALA A 222 -12.75 -8.75 1.27
CA ALA A 222 -13.43 -9.84 0.56
C ALA A 222 -12.50 -10.52 -0.46
N HIS A 223 -11.70 -9.74 -1.19
CA HIS A 223 -10.71 -10.29 -2.13
C HIS A 223 -9.62 -11.09 -1.41
N ILE A 224 -9.07 -10.59 -0.30
CA ILE A 224 -8.07 -11.32 0.49
C ILE A 224 -8.63 -12.62 1.03
N GLN A 225 -9.85 -12.62 1.56
CA GLN A 225 -10.49 -13.84 2.03
C GLN A 225 -10.60 -14.87 0.91
N SER A 226 -11.09 -14.47 -0.26
CA SER A 226 -11.17 -15.34 -1.44
C SER A 226 -9.79 -15.83 -1.91
N TYR A 227 -8.78 -14.96 -1.86
CA TYR A 227 -7.40 -15.31 -2.21
C TYR A 227 -6.84 -16.39 -1.28
N LEU A 228 -7.05 -16.26 0.03
CA LEU A 228 -6.60 -17.24 1.04
C LEU A 228 -7.34 -18.57 0.91
N GLU A 229 -8.64 -18.57 0.64
CA GLU A 229 -9.43 -19.77 0.41
C GLU A 229 -8.95 -20.54 -0.83
N ASN A 230 -8.60 -19.84 -1.91
CA ASN A 230 -8.10 -20.43 -3.14
C ASN A 230 -6.61 -20.85 -3.05
N SER A 231 -5.80 -20.15 -2.26
CA SER A 231 -4.37 -20.46 -2.04
C SER A 231 -4.16 -21.52 -0.96
N GLY A 232 -5.12 -21.77 -0.09
CA GLY A 232 -5.08 -22.70 1.04
C GLY A 232 -5.08 -24.18 0.68
N GLY A 233 -5.01 -24.54 -0.61
CA GLY A 233 -4.83 -25.92 -1.08
C GLY A 233 -3.43 -26.49 -0.88
N VAL A 234 -2.45 -25.73 -0.42
CA VAL A 234 -1.11 -26.23 -0.03
C VAL A 234 -1.11 -26.50 1.47
N GLY A 235 -1.42 -27.73 1.84
CA GLY A 235 -1.60 -28.19 3.21
C GLY A 235 -0.44 -27.84 4.13
N VAL A 236 -0.70 -26.99 5.11
CA VAL A 236 0.07 -26.95 6.34
C VAL A 236 -0.35 -28.16 7.15
N ASN A 237 0.44 -29.23 7.05
CA ASN A 237 0.28 -30.46 7.82
C ASN A 237 0.69 -30.18 9.29
N THR A 238 -0.22 -29.65 10.08
CA THR A 238 -0.05 -29.54 11.52
C THR A 238 -0.48 -30.87 12.18
N SER A 239 0.41 -31.84 12.15
CA SER A 239 0.30 -33.00 13.06
C SER A 239 0.71 -32.52 14.46
N PRO A 240 -0.11 -32.75 15.52
CA PRO A 240 0.30 -32.43 16.87
C PRO A 240 1.38 -33.43 17.33
N PRO A 241 2.35 -33.00 18.15
CA PRO A 241 3.33 -33.92 18.73
C PRO A 241 2.65 -34.88 19.73
N SER A 242 3.00 -36.16 19.61
CA SER A 242 2.62 -37.26 20.48
C SER A 242 3.27 -37.16 21.84
#